data_627117eec80c18f0165279a73b31d72e
#
_entry.id   627117eec80c18f0165279a73b31d72e
#
_cell.length_a   1.000
_cell.length_b   1.000
_cell.length_c   1.000
_cell.angle_alpha   90.00
_cell.angle_beta   90.00
_cell.angle_gamma   90.00
#
_symmetry.space_group_name_H-M   'P 1'
#
loop_
_entity.id
_entity.type
_entity.pdbx_description
1 polymer ?
#
loop_
_entity_poly.entity_id
_entity_poly.type
_entity_poly.pdbx_seq_one_letter_code
_entity_poly.pdbx_strand_id
1 'polypeptide(L)' 'MDIFSDRVRELRKSKKWTQEEAAKLFNVPLRTYCRYESGERETPFPIAVKIAEIFEVSLDYLAGRTDDPHFEAKAK' A
#
# COMPACT_ATOMS: atom_id res chain seq x y z
N MET A 1 10.64 4.15 10.37
CA MET A 1 9.63 4.14 9.34
C MET A 1 10.27 4.08 8.01
N ASP A 2 9.68 3.37 7.12
CA ASP A 2 10.25 3.28 5.80
C ASP A 2 9.30 3.94 4.81
N ILE A 3 9.79 4.14 3.60
CA ILE A 3 9.03 4.83 2.58
C ILE A 3 7.77 4.07 2.22
N PHE A 4 7.83 2.74 2.22
CA PHE A 4 6.66 1.94 1.88
C PHE A 4 5.50 2.23 2.82
N SER A 5 5.74 2.14 4.12
CA SER A 5 4.66 2.34 5.08
C SER A 5 4.15 3.77 5.05
N ASP A 6 5.05 4.74 4.85
CA ASP A 6 4.62 6.13 4.76
C ASP A 6 3.72 6.35 3.56
N ARG A 7 4.09 5.81 2.39
CA ARG A 7 3.30 6.02 1.20
C ARG A 7 1.96 5.30 1.25
N VAL A 8 1.94 4.11 1.83
CA VAL A 8 0.67 3.40 2.00
C VAL A 8 -0.27 4.22 2.88
N ARG A 9 0.25 4.76 3.97
CA ARG A 9 -0.57 5.57 4.86
C ARG A 9 -1.09 6.80 4.17
N GLU A 10 -0.23 7.48 3.41
CA GLU A 10 -0.64 8.68 2.70
C GLU A 10 -1.71 8.38 1.67
N LEU A 11 -1.53 7.28 0.94
CA LEU A 11 -2.51 6.89 -0.07
C LEU A 11 -3.85 6.57 0.58
N ARG A 12 -3.81 5.85 1.71
CA ARG A 12 -5.06 5.54 2.41
C ARG A 12 -5.77 6.81 2.83
N LYS A 13 -5.03 7.75 3.38
CA LYS A 13 -5.64 9.01 3.81
C LYS A 13 -6.18 9.81 2.64
N SER A 14 -5.53 9.73 1.50
CA SER A 14 -6.02 10.45 0.32
C SER A 14 -7.34 9.89 -0.16
N LYS A 15 -7.62 8.62 0.12
CA LYS A 15 -8.90 8.00 -0.21
C LYS A 15 -9.93 8.21 0.90
N LYS A 16 -9.49 8.76 2.03
CA LYS A 16 -10.34 8.97 3.20
C LYS A 16 -10.86 7.66 3.79
N TRP A 17 -10.06 6.62 3.65
CA TRP A 17 -10.39 5.32 4.23
C TRP A 17 -9.85 5.24 5.65
N THR A 18 -10.60 4.56 6.51
CA THR A 18 -10.07 4.19 7.82
C THR A 18 -9.10 3.02 7.63
N GLN A 19 -8.32 2.75 8.65
CA GLN A 19 -7.45 1.58 8.60
C GLN A 19 -8.27 0.30 8.47
N GLU A 20 -9.42 0.26 9.11
CA GLU A 20 -10.28 -0.91 9.03
C GLU A 20 -10.79 -1.12 7.60
N GLU A 21 -11.19 -0.04 6.95
CA GLU A 21 -11.66 -0.14 5.58
C GLU A 21 -10.54 -0.63 4.65
N ALA A 22 -9.34 -0.09 4.83
CA ALA A 22 -8.21 -0.50 4.02
C ALA A 22 -7.86 -1.97 4.24
N ALA A 23 -7.87 -2.40 5.51
CA ALA A 23 -7.54 -3.78 5.81
C ALA A 23 -8.51 -4.73 5.12
N LYS A 24 -9.79 -4.37 5.09
CA LYS A 24 -10.78 -5.19 4.41
C LYS A 24 -10.52 -5.26 2.91
N LEU A 25 -10.19 -4.11 2.32
CA LEU A 25 -9.92 -4.07 0.89
C LEU A 25 -8.71 -4.92 0.52
N PHE A 26 -7.70 -4.92 1.37
CA PHE A 26 -6.50 -5.71 1.11
C PHE A 26 -6.61 -7.14 1.62
N ASN A 27 -7.73 -7.43 2.27
CA ASN A 27 -8.03 -8.77 2.75
C ASN A 27 -6.99 -9.25 3.76
N VAL A 28 -6.66 -8.40 4.71
CA VAL A 28 -5.76 -8.74 5.81
C VAL A 28 -6.41 -8.32 7.12
N PRO A 29 -6.05 -8.97 8.23
CA PRO A 29 -6.59 -8.55 9.52
C PRO A 29 -6.18 -7.13 9.85
N LEU A 30 -7.05 -6.43 10.56
CA LEU A 30 -6.76 -5.03 10.92
C LEU A 30 -5.44 -4.89 11.65
N ARG A 31 -5.18 -5.77 12.61
CA ARG A 31 -3.95 -5.71 13.38
C ARG A 31 -2.73 -5.83 12.46
N THR A 32 -2.81 -6.73 11.52
CA THR A 32 -1.71 -6.94 10.58
C THR A 32 -1.51 -5.71 9.70
N TYR A 33 -2.63 -5.16 9.21
CA TYR A 33 -2.53 -3.97 8.36
C TYR A 33 -1.91 -2.80 9.13
N CYS A 34 -2.29 -2.63 10.39
CA CYS A 34 -1.73 -1.54 11.18
C CYS A 34 -0.23 -1.68 11.32
N ARG A 35 0.27 -2.90 11.42
CA ARG A 35 1.70 -3.13 11.51
C ARG A 35 2.41 -2.82 10.21
N TYR A 36 1.75 -3.05 9.09
CA TYR A 36 2.31 -2.66 7.80
C TYR A 36 2.44 -1.14 7.72
N GLU A 37 1.41 -0.42 8.15
CA GLU A 37 1.44 1.04 8.08
C GLU A 37 2.44 1.66 9.04
N SER A 38 2.69 1.01 10.14
CA SER A 38 3.64 1.55 11.12
C SER A 38 5.07 1.20 10.79
N GLY A 39 5.28 0.28 9.83
CA GLY A 39 6.61 -0.19 9.51
C GLY A 39 7.11 -1.24 10.46
N GLU A 40 6.26 -1.67 11.39
CA GLU A 40 6.63 -2.65 12.38
C GLU A 40 6.82 -4.03 11.78
N ARG A 41 6.11 -4.29 10.69
CA ARG A 41 6.16 -5.56 10.02
C ARG A 41 6.30 -5.37 8.53
N GLU A 42 7.18 -6.15 7.93
CA GLU A 42 7.39 -6.08 6.50
C GLU A 42 6.19 -6.66 5.75
N THR A 43 5.76 -5.98 4.69
CA THR A 43 4.61 -6.42 3.92
C THR A 43 5.06 -7.49 2.92
N PRO A 44 4.43 -8.66 2.94
CA PRO A 44 4.79 -9.68 1.95
C PRO A 44 4.54 -9.19 0.53
N PHE A 45 5.34 -9.67 -0.39
CA PHE A 45 5.26 -9.22 -1.78
C PHE A 45 3.86 -9.36 -2.38
N PRO A 46 3.16 -10.49 -2.20
CA PRO A 46 1.81 -10.59 -2.78
C PRO A 46 0.85 -9.54 -2.24
N ILE A 47 0.99 -9.17 -0.98
CA ILE A 47 0.14 -8.14 -0.39
C ILE A 47 0.54 -6.78 -0.96
N ALA A 48 1.83 -6.54 -1.12
CA ALA A 48 2.30 -5.28 -1.69
C ALA A 48 1.76 -5.10 -3.11
N VAL A 49 1.73 -6.17 -3.89
CA VAL A 49 1.17 -6.10 -5.24
C VAL A 49 -0.30 -5.72 -5.20
N LYS A 50 -1.06 -6.33 -4.28
CA LYS A 50 -2.47 -6.03 -4.14
C LYS A 50 -2.67 -4.57 -3.74
N ILE A 51 -1.86 -4.08 -2.82
CA ILE A 51 -1.95 -2.69 -2.38
C ILE A 51 -1.71 -1.76 -3.56
N ALA A 52 -0.67 -2.04 -4.33
CA ALA A 52 -0.34 -1.22 -5.49
C ALA A 52 -1.48 -1.21 -6.49
N GLU A 53 -2.08 -2.36 -6.73
CA GLU A 53 -3.18 -2.46 -7.69
C GLU A 53 -4.41 -1.70 -7.23
N ILE A 54 -4.75 -1.82 -5.95
CA ILE A 54 -5.94 -1.16 -5.44
C ILE A 54 -5.77 0.36 -5.41
N PHE A 55 -4.58 0.84 -5.04
CA PHE A 55 -4.31 2.27 -5.08
C PHE A 55 -3.97 2.76 -6.48
N GLU A 56 -3.76 1.84 -7.42
CA GLU A 56 -3.40 2.20 -8.80
C GLU A 56 -2.10 3.00 -8.83
N VAL A 57 -1.12 2.51 -8.11
CA VAL A 57 0.22 3.08 -8.14
C VAL A 57 1.21 1.97 -8.44
N SER A 58 2.42 2.34 -8.85
CA SER A 58 3.42 1.34 -9.17
C SER A 58 4.07 0.80 -7.91
N LEU A 59 4.59 -0.41 -8.01
CA LEU A 59 5.37 -0.97 -6.91
C LEU A 59 6.64 -0.16 -6.69
N ASP A 60 7.21 0.37 -7.75
CA ASP A 60 8.39 1.22 -7.62
C ASP A 60 8.10 2.44 -6.77
N TYR A 61 6.91 3.03 -6.94
CA TYR A 61 6.52 4.17 -6.13
C TYR A 61 6.44 3.76 -4.66
N LEU A 62 5.80 2.63 -4.38
CA LEU A 62 5.68 2.17 -3.00
C LEU A 62 7.04 1.85 -2.40
N ALA A 63 7.95 1.33 -3.21
CA ALA A 63 9.28 0.97 -2.73
C ALA A 63 10.20 2.18 -2.58
N GLY A 64 9.76 3.35 -3.04
CA GLY A 64 10.59 4.53 -2.95
C GLY A 64 11.61 4.67 -4.05
N ARG A 65 11.50 3.88 -5.11
CA ARG A 65 12.44 3.94 -6.21
C ARG A 65 12.13 5.07 -7.18
N THR A 66 10.91 5.59 -7.10
CA THR A 66 10.50 6.73 -7.92
C THR A 66 9.51 7.55 -7.12
N ASP A 67 9.44 8.83 -7.44
CA ASP A 67 8.42 9.71 -6.85
C ASP A 67 7.19 9.80 -7.73
N ASP A 68 7.21 9.14 -8.89
CA ASP A 68 6.10 9.14 -9.83
C ASP A 68 5.21 7.93 -9.53
N PRO A 69 3.98 8.16 -9.07
CA PRO A 69 3.10 7.04 -8.74
C PRO A 69 2.51 6.32 -9.95
N HIS A 70 2.87 6.76 -11.14
CA HIS A 70 2.27 6.23 -12.35
C HIS A 70 2.19 4.70 -12.34
N PHE A 71 1.00 4.19 -12.56
CA PHE A 71 0.74 2.78 -12.62
C PHE A 71 0.38 2.44 -14.06
N GLU A 72 1.21 1.57 -14.65
CA GLU A 72 0.94 1.17 -16.01
C GLU A 72 0.24 -0.16 -15.99
N ALA A 73 -1.06 -0.14 -16.26
CA ALA A 73 -1.82 -1.38 -16.26
C ALA A 73 -1.31 -2.26 -17.38
N LYS A 74 -1.21 -3.57 -17.12
CA LYS A 74 -0.79 -4.50 -18.11
C LYS A 74 -1.83 -4.60 -19.14
N ALA A 75 -1.44 -4.32 -20.30
CA ALA A 75 -2.37 -4.50 -21.38
C ALA A 75 -2.41 -5.94 -21.76
N LYS A 76 -2.81 -6.29 -22.07
CA LYS A 76 -2.68 -7.38 -22.60
C LYS A 76 -3.13 -7.95 -22.86
#